data_07a6c207929ad963ccb46a5e9daf6ce0
#
_entry.id   07a6c207929ad963ccb46a5e9daf6ce0
#
_cell.length_a   1.000
_cell.length_b   1.000
_cell.length_c   1.000
_cell.angle_alpha   90.00
_cell.angle_beta   90.00
_cell.angle_gamma   90.00
#
_symmetry.space_group_name_H-M   'P 1'
#
loop_
_entity.id
_entity.type
_entity.pdbx_description
1 polymer ?
#
loop_
_entity_poly.entity_id
_entity_poly.type
_entity_poly.pdbx_seq_one_letter_code
_entity_poly.pdbx_strand_id
1 'polypeptide(L)'
;MHSVKALFLLCLLGLVSFASAQKVQEPQNTNPDWSKPYKPFRIAGNLYYVGTYDLACYLIVSPAGNILINTGLASSAARIQENIESLGFKFKDLKILLTTQAHFDHMGAMAQIKKLTGAKMMVDEKDSAVVADGGSSDYALGGKGSTYQPLQPDVLLPDKDTIVLGNMKLIMLHHPGHTKGSCSFLFDVNDGQNTYRVLIANMPTIVTDKQFTELYTYPGIAKDYAYTFQSMKNLRFDIWLASHASQFNLHGKHKPGDPYNPKAFEGRKDYDTELADLEKQFSKKTANH
;
A
#
# COMPACT_ATOMS: atom_id res chain seq x y z
N MET A 1 1.66 -34.63 70.46
CA MET A 1 1.11 -34.57 69.06
C MET A 1 1.31 -33.16 68.54
N HIS A 2 2.34 -32.96 67.74
CA HIS A 2 2.64 -31.66 67.09
C HIS A 2 2.45 -31.79 65.60
N SER A 3 1.44 -31.10 65.04
CA SER A 3 1.18 -31.04 63.59
C SER A 3 2.09 -30.03 62.96
N VAL A 4 2.97 -30.47 62.07
CA VAL A 4 3.78 -29.64 61.23
C VAL A 4 2.96 -29.32 59.97
N LYS A 5 2.58 -28.05 59.80
CA LYS A 5 1.96 -27.56 58.56
C LYS A 5 3.06 -27.24 57.57
N ALA A 6 3.17 -28.02 56.50
CA ALA A 6 4.06 -27.73 55.37
C ALA A 6 3.43 -26.65 54.49
N LEU A 7 4.12 -25.53 54.35
CA LEU A 7 3.75 -24.41 53.48
C LEU A 7 4.38 -24.66 52.12
N PHE A 8 3.58 -25.04 51.11
CA PHE A 8 4.02 -25.13 49.71
C PHE A 8 4.09 -23.72 49.08
N LEU A 9 5.28 -23.21 48.89
CA LEU A 9 5.52 -21.98 48.17
C LEU A 9 5.58 -22.30 46.65
N LEU A 10 4.49 -22.00 45.93
CA LEU A 10 4.45 -22.11 44.47
C LEU A 10 5.22 -20.93 43.88
N CYS A 11 6.44 -21.16 43.41
CA CYS A 11 7.18 -20.19 42.58
C CYS A 11 6.58 -20.20 41.15
N LEU A 12 5.74 -19.21 40.82
CA LEU A 12 5.37 -18.90 39.44
C LEU A 12 6.60 -18.27 38.75
N LEU A 13 7.35 -19.07 38.02
CA LEU A 13 8.35 -18.58 37.04
C LEU A 13 7.59 -18.03 35.85
N GLY A 14 7.39 -16.71 35.83
CA GLY A 14 6.90 -16.01 34.69
C GLY A 14 7.96 -16.10 33.54
N LEU A 15 7.64 -16.87 32.49
CA LEU A 15 8.39 -16.87 31.26
C LEU A 15 8.21 -15.48 30.61
N VAL A 16 9.17 -14.58 30.84
CA VAL A 16 9.29 -13.33 30.09
C VAL A 16 9.83 -13.70 28.72
N SER A 17 8.94 -13.90 27.76
CA SER A 17 9.32 -14.03 26.37
C SER A 17 9.85 -12.66 25.91
N PHE A 18 11.17 -12.54 25.80
CA PHE A 18 11.79 -11.43 25.06
C PHE A 18 11.44 -11.62 23.59
N ALA A 19 10.38 -10.93 23.12
CA ALA A 19 10.18 -10.77 21.69
C ALA A 19 11.39 -10.00 21.16
N SER A 20 12.31 -10.71 20.50
CA SER A 20 13.39 -10.07 19.76
C SER A 20 12.74 -9.18 18.71
N ALA A 21 12.85 -7.86 18.85
CA ALA A 21 12.36 -6.94 17.84
C ALA A 21 13.08 -7.25 16.53
N GLN A 22 12.30 -7.63 15.51
CA GLN A 22 12.85 -7.88 14.19
C GLN A 22 13.59 -6.64 13.70
N LYS A 23 14.86 -6.83 13.31
CA LYS A 23 15.65 -5.73 12.76
C LYS A 23 15.10 -5.39 11.38
N VAL A 24 14.53 -4.20 11.26
CA VAL A 24 14.08 -3.66 9.96
C VAL A 24 15.30 -3.48 9.05
N GLN A 25 15.20 -3.99 7.83
CA GLN A 25 16.27 -3.92 6.82
C GLN A 25 15.64 -3.47 5.50
N GLU A 26 15.83 -2.20 5.14
CA GLU A 26 15.53 -1.74 3.79
C GLU A 26 16.77 -1.90 2.91
N PRO A 27 16.61 -2.17 1.60
CA PRO A 27 17.75 -2.24 0.67
C PRO A 27 18.56 -0.94 0.69
N GLN A 28 19.88 -1.06 0.72
CA GLN A 28 20.79 0.10 0.79
C GLN A 28 20.79 0.92 -0.52
N ASN A 29 20.56 0.26 -1.66
CA ASN A 29 20.64 0.87 -2.99
C ASN A 29 19.22 0.97 -3.60
N THR A 30 18.32 1.68 -2.94
CA THR A 30 17.02 2.02 -3.52
C THR A 30 17.17 3.10 -4.59
N ASN A 31 16.20 3.18 -5.51
CA ASN A 31 16.13 4.27 -6.47
C ASN A 31 16.14 5.62 -5.73
N PRO A 32 17.08 6.55 -6.04
CA PRO A 32 17.14 7.87 -5.38
C PRO A 32 15.83 8.67 -5.46
N ASP A 33 15.02 8.48 -6.49
CA ASP A 33 13.74 9.14 -6.65
C ASP A 33 12.70 8.69 -5.60
N TRP A 34 12.90 7.56 -4.94
CA TRP A 34 12.03 7.06 -3.87
C TRP A 34 12.10 7.87 -2.58
N SER A 35 13.22 8.55 -2.33
CA SER A 35 13.39 9.44 -1.18
C SER A 35 13.39 10.93 -1.57
N LYS A 36 13.47 11.25 -2.87
CA LYS A 36 13.52 12.62 -3.38
C LYS A 36 12.23 13.37 -3.07
N PRO A 37 12.29 14.56 -2.48
CA PRO A 37 11.11 15.36 -2.18
C PRO A 37 10.29 15.69 -3.44
N TYR A 38 8.96 15.68 -3.29
CA TYR A 38 8.03 16.23 -4.27
C TYR A 38 6.99 17.09 -3.58
N LYS A 39 6.68 18.26 -4.17
CA LYS A 39 5.72 19.19 -3.60
C LYS A 39 4.31 18.57 -3.67
N PRO A 40 3.57 18.49 -2.56
CA PRO A 40 2.23 17.92 -2.56
C PRO A 40 1.28 18.83 -3.33
N PHE A 41 0.25 18.23 -3.91
CA PHE A 41 -0.73 18.96 -4.72
C PHE A 41 -2.08 18.24 -4.74
N ARG A 42 -3.12 18.98 -5.13
CA ARG A 42 -4.49 18.47 -5.30
C ARG A 42 -4.62 17.82 -6.69
N ILE A 43 -4.99 16.53 -6.72
CA ILE A 43 -5.20 15.77 -7.97
C ILE A 43 -6.59 16.06 -8.53
N ALA A 44 -7.63 15.68 -7.76
CA ALA A 44 -9.04 15.86 -8.13
C ALA A 44 -9.90 15.89 -6.87
N GLY A 45 -10.87 16.78 -6.80
CA GLY A 45 -11.79 16.85 -5.67
C GLY A 45 -11.06 16.96 -4.32
N ASN A 46 -11.28 16.00 -3.45
CA ASN A 46 -10.68 15.89 -2.13
C ASN A 46 -9.51 14.86 -2.09
N LEU A 47 -8.93 14.53 -3.24
CA LEU A 47 -7.78 13.64 -3.38
C LEU A 47 -6.50 14.44 -3.65
N TYR A 48 -5.45 14.15 -2.89
CA TYR A 48 -4.15 14.83 -2.94
C TYR A 48 -3.00 13.84 -3.07
N TYR A 49 -1.94 14.23 -3.78
CA TYR A 49 -0.65 13.57 -3.78
C TYR A 49 0.18 14.08 -2.61
N VAL A 50 0.69 13.18 -1.76
CA VAL A 50 1.50 13.52 -0.59
C VAL A 50 2.79 12.70 -0.48
N GLY A 51 3.13 11.95 -1.53
CA GLY A 51 4.30 11.08 -1.63
C GLY A 51 5.61 11.80 -1.92
N THR A 52 6.57 11.01 -2.38
CA THR A 52 7.89 11.48 -2.85
C THR A 52 7.88 11.64 -4.38
N TYR A 53 9.06 11.82 -4.99
CA TYR A 53 9.15 11.97 -6.44
C TYR A 53 8.61 10.74 -7.18
N ASP A 54 8.85 9.51 -6.70
CA ASP A 54 8.33 8.30 -7.35
C ASP A 54 7.41 7.44 -6.47
N LEU A 55 7.64 7.34 -5.14
CA LEU A 55 6.74 6.57 -4.28
C LEU A 55 5.44 7.35 -4.03
N ALA A 56 4.37 6.89 -4.66
CA ALA A 56 3.09 7.57 -4.61
C ALA A 56 2.35 7.27 -3.30
N CYS A 57 2.06 8.33 -2.56
CA CYS A 57 1.19 8.30 -1.39
C CYS A 57 0.02 9.25 -1.62
N TYR A 58 -1.19 8.84 -1.24
CA TYR A 58 -2.40 9.60 -1.52
C TYR A 58 -3.16 9.92 -0.24
N LEU A 59 -3.58 11.17 -0.10
CA LEU A 59 -4.45 11.64 0.97
C LEU A 59 -5.86 11.88 0.42
N ILE A 60 -6.86 11.25 1.01
CA ILE A 60 -8.27 11.53 0.77
C ILE A 60 -8.82 12.23 1.99
N VAL A 61 -9.35 13.44 1.79
CA VAL A 61 -9.84 14.31 2.86
C VAL A 61 -11.35 14.21 2.98
N SER A 62 -11.87 14.05 4.21
CA SER A 62 -13.29 14.11 4.48
C SER A 62 -13.58 14.85 5.81
N PRO A 63 -14.81 15.34 6.03
CA PRO A 63 -15.19 15.93 7.31
C PRO A 63 -15.08 14.98 8.51
N ALA A 64 -15.10 13.67 8.28
CA ALA A 64 -14.97 12.64 9.32
C ALA A 64 -13.52 12.25 9.62
N GLY A 65 -12.56 12.86 8.92
CA GLY A 65 -11.13 12.55 8.99
C GLY A 65 -10.57 12.15 7.64
N ASN A 66 -9.30 11.74 7.61
CA ASN A 66 -8.56 11.50 6.38
C ASN A 66 -8.17 10.03 6.23
N ILE A 67 -8.02 9.60 4.97
CA ILE A 67 -7.49 8.29 4.59
C ILE A 67 -6.13 8.52 3.93
N LEU A 68 -5.12 7.75 4.33
CA LEU A 68 -3.81 7.73 3.66
C LEU A 68 -3.62 6.37 3.00
N ILE A 69 -3.25 6.38 1.71
CA ILE A 69 -2.93 5.17 0.93
C ILE A 69 -1.44 5.18 0.61
N ASN A 70 -0.72 4.14 1.00
CA ASN A 70 0.73 3.95 0.95
C ASN A 70 1.50 4.94 1.84
N THR A 71 2.72 4.56 2.23
CA THR A 71 3.52 5.34 3.18
C THR A 71 5.01 5.44 2.80
N GLY A 72 5.38 4.96 1.61
CA GLY A 72 6.76 5.02 1.15
C GLY A 72 7.73 4.19 2.00
N LEU A 73 9.00 4.61 2.02
CA LEU A 73 10.07 4.01 2.81
C LEU A 73 9.91 4.32 4.31
N ALA A 74 10.66 3.64 5.17
CA ALA A 74 10.66 3.88 6.63
C ALA A 74 10.99 5.35 6.98
N SER A 75 11.82 6.01 6.19
CA SER A 75 12.17 7.42 6.35
C SER A 75 11.08 8.42 5.93
N SER A 76 10.01 7.97 5.27
CA SER A 76 9.01 8.85 4.64
C SER A 76 8.01 9.50 5.61
N ALA A 77 7.91 9.03 6.87
CA ALA A 77 6.88 9.50 7.80
C ALA A 77 6.89 11.03 8.00
N ALA A 78 8.06 11.62 8.25
CA ALA A 78 8.18 13.07 8.45
C ALA A 78 7.81 13.85 7.18
N ARG A 79 8.23 13.37 6.00
CA ARG A 79 7.91 13.98 4.71
C ARG A 79 6.40 13.95 4.42
N ILE A 80 5.75 12.82 4.68
CA ILE A 80 4.29 12.70 4.50
C ILE A 80 3.56 13.65 5.45
N GLN A 81 4.00 13.76 6.70
CA GLN A 81 3.44 14.71 7.65
C GLN A 81 3.61 16.15 7.16
N GLU A 82 4.82 16.56 6.78
CA GLU A 82 5.10 17.89 6.23
C GLU A 82 4.24 18.19 5.00
N ASN A 83 4.10 17.23 4.09
CA ASN A 83 3.29 17.37 2.89
C ASN A 83 1.80 17.58 3.23
N ILE A 84 1.24 16.78 4.14
CA ILE A 84 -0.15 16.92 4.60
C ILE A 84 -0.38 18.28 5.26
N GLU A 85 0.52 18.70 6.15
CA GLU A 85 0.41 19.95 6.90
C GLU A 85 0.60 21.18 6.00
N SER A 86 1.45 21.09 4.98
CA SER A 86 1.63 22.17 3.99
C SER A 86 0.41 22.41 3.10
N LEU A 87 -0.46 21.40 2.95
CA LEU A 87 -1.75 21.52 2.29
C LEU A 87 -2.85 22.12 3.20
N GLY A 88 -2.51 22.41 4.47
CA GLY A 88 -3.44 22.96 5.46
C GLY A 88 -4.25 21.90 6.24
N PHE A 89 -3.93 20.62 6.08
CA PHE A 89 -4.58 19.52 6.80
C PHE A 89 -3.79 19.12 8.05
N LYS A 90 -4.47 18.56 9.04
CA LYS A 90 -3.81 18.06 10.26
C LYS A 90 -3.43 16.60 10.09
N PHE A 91 -2.17 16.28 10.32
CA PHE A 91 -1.68 14.90 10.29
C PHE A 91 -2.44 13.98 11.28
N LYS A 92 -2.84 14.52 12.43
CA LYS A 92 -3.65 13.80 13.45
C LYS A 92 -5.07 13.46 13.03
N ASP A 93 -5.56 14.05 11.93
CA ASP A 93 -6.88 13.73 11.40
C ASP A 93 -6.89 12.47 10.52
N LEU A 94 -5.73 11.82 10.33
CA LEU A 94 -5.68 10.48 9.74
C LEU A 94 -6.45 9.48 10.61
N LYS A 95 -7.42 8.80 10.01
CA LYS A 95 -8.29 7.78 10.66
C LYS A 95 -8.11 6.40 10.06
N ILE A 96 -7.77 6.33 8.78
CA ILE A 96 -7.58 5.07 8.08
C ILE A 96 -6.25 5.12 7.32
N LEU A 97 -5.50 4.02 7.39
CA LEU A 97 -4.29 3.74 6.64
C LEU A 97 -4.55 2.54 5.75
N LEU A 98 -4.23 2.66 4.47
CA LEU A 98 -4.35 1.62 3.46
C LEU A 98 -3.01 1.40 2.77
N THR A 99 -2.83 0.23 2.20
CA THR A 99 -1.72 -0.07 1.28
C THR A 99 -2.22 -0.79 0.05
N THR A 100 -1.56 -0.57 -1.07
CA THR A 100 -1.84 -1.29 -2.32
C THR A 100 -1.13 -2.64 -2.37
N GLN A 101 -0.11 -2.84 -1.54
CA GLN A 101 0.71 -4.06 -1.46
C GLN A 101 1.59 -4.06 -0.19
N ALA A 102 2.01 -5.25 0.24
CA ALA A 102 2.78 -5.42 1.47
C ALA A 102 4.30 -5.37 1.29
N HIS A 103 4.83 -4.54 0.38
CA HIS A 103 6.26 -4.33 0.21
C HIS A 103 6.78 -3.11 0.97
N PHE A 104 8.08 -3.10 1.28
CA PHE A 104 8.73 -2.11 2.15
C PHE A 104 8.63 -0.68 1.61
N ASP A 105 8.61 -0.49 0.30
CA ASP A 105 8.49 0.80 -0.38
C ASP A 105 7.06 1.39 -0.36
N HIS A 106 6.09 0.64 0.14
CA HIS A 106 4.71 1.09 0.38
C HIS A 106 4.32 1.04 1.86
N MET A 107 4.99 0.18 2.63
CA MET A 107 4.70 -0.09 4.03
C MET A 107 5.72 0.51 5.00
N GLY A 108 6.85 1.04 4.51
CA GLY A 108 7.99 1.39 5.34
C GLY A 108 7.68 2.29 6.52
N ALA A 109 6.92 3.37 6.31
CA ALA A 109 6.52 4.29 7.37
C ALA A 109 5.17 3.95 8.05
N MET A 110 4.47 2.88 7.63
CA MET A 110 3.11 2.57 8.06
C MET A 110 2.96 2.43 9.57
N ALA A 111 3.81 1.64 10.20
CA ALA A 111 3.78 1.41 11.65
C ALA A 111 4.04 2.70 12.45
N GLN A 112 4.98 3.54 11.99
CA GLN A 112 5.28 4.82 12.62
C GLN A 112 4.10 5.79 12.50
N ILE A 113 3.50 5.91 11.32
CA ILE A 113 2.34 6.79 11.09
C ILE A 113 1.15 6.32 11.91
N LYS A 114 0.87 5.00 11.96
CA LYS A 114 -0.17 4.43 12.83
C LYS A 114 0.05 4.80 14.29
N LYS A 115 1.28 4.64 14.78
CA LYS A 115 1.63 5.00 16.18
C LYS A 115 1.43 6.49 16.45
N LEU A 116 1.80 7.36 15.51
CA LEU A 116 1.69 8.81 15.67
C LEU A 116 0.26 9.31 15.62
N THR A 117 -0.61 8.70 14.83
CA THR A 117 -1.97 9.19 14.55
C THR A 117 -3.08 8.43 15.28
N GLY A 118 -2.84 7.17 15.60
CA GLY A 118 -3.87 6.25 16.11
C GLY A 118 -4.83 5.77 15.02
N ALA A 119 -4.51 6.00 13.73
CA ALA A 119 -5.33 5.58 12.61
C ALA A 119 -5.42 4.04 12.53
N LYS A 120 -6.56 3.52 12.06
CA LYS A 120 -6.75 2.09 11.82
C LYS A 120 -6.09 1.68 10.51
N MET A 121 -5.27 0.63 10.55
CA MET A 121 -4.67 0.04 9.35
C MET A 121 -5.59 -1.07 8.85
N MET A 122 -5.97 -0.98 7.57
CA MET A 122 -6.77 -1.98 6.88
C MET A 122 -5.98 -2.52 5.69
N VAL A 123 -6.02 -3.83 5.46
CA VAL A 123 -5.24 -4.50 4.42
C VAL A 123 -6.05 -5.62 3.78
N ASP A 124 -5.77 -5.94 2.53
CA ASP A 124 -6.26 -7.17 1.90
C ASP A 124 -5.91 -8.39 2.76
N GLU A 125 -6.87 -9.27 3.02
CA GLU A 125 -6.71 -10.39 3.93
C GLU A 125 -5.53 -11.32 3.58
N LYS A 126 -5.15 -11.40 2.29
CA LYS A 126 -4.06 -12.28 1.81
C LYS A 126 -2.66 -11.70 2.09
N ASP A 127 -2.53 -10.39 2.29
CA ASP A 127 -1.26 -9.76 2.70
C ASP A 127 -1.13 -9.63 4.22
N SER A 128 -2.16 -9.98 5.00
CA SER A 128 -2.18 -9.79 6.45
C SER A 128 -1.00 -10.44 7.18
N ALA A 129 -0.62 -11.66 6.79
CA ALA A 129 0.50 -12.39 7.39
C ALA A 129 1.84 -11.70 7.09
N VAL A 130 2.03 -11.23 5.84
CA VAL A 130 3.23 -10.51 5.41
C VAL A 130 3.34 -9.16 6.13
N VAL A 131 2.23 -8.46 6.34
CA VAL A 131 2.18 -7.21 7.12
C VAL A 131 2.53 -7.48 8.58
N ALA A 132 1.99 -8.57 9.16
CA ALA A 132 2.21 -8.92 10.57
C ALA A 132 3.66 -9.28 10.87
N ASP A 133 4.41 -9.82 9.92
CA ASP A 133 5.82 -10.17 10.06
C ASP A 133 6.79 -9.18 9.39
N GLY A 134 6.27 -8.02 8.94
CA GLY A 134 7.09 -6.94 8.38
C GLY A 134 7.76 -7.28 7.06
N GLY A 135 7.12 -8.09 6.22
CA GLY A 135 7.63 -8.45 4.91
C GLY A 135 8.50 -9.70 4.88
N SER A 136 8.76 -10.34 6.05
CA SER A 136 9.72 -11.46 6.13
C SER A 136 9.25 -12.70 5.37
N SER A 137 7.95 -12.97 5.33
CA SER A 137 7.36 -14.11 4.64
C SER A 137 6.93 -13.81 3.19
N ASP A 138 7.23 -12.61 2.67
CA ASP A 138 6.93 -12.31 1.26
C ASP A 138 7.64 -13.29 0.32
N TYR A 139 6.92 -13.75 -0.70
CA TYR A 139 7.42 -14.79 -1.61
C TYR A 139 8.59 -14.33 -2.49
N ALA A 140 8.64 -13.04 -2.82
CA ALA A 140 9.64 -12.47 -3.73
C ALA A 140 10.79 -11.80 -2.98
N LEU A 141 10.48 -10.95 -1.99
CA LEU A 141 11.42 -10.08 -1.28
C LEU A 141 11.75 -10.60 0.13
N GLY A 142 10.96 -11.53 0.69
CA GLY A 142 11.15 -12.06 2.03
C GLY A 142 12.55 -12.64 2.24
N GLY A 143 13.16 -12.34 3.40
CA GLY A 143 14.49 -12.82 3.76
C GLY A 143 15.65 -12.19 2.97
N LYS A 144 15.40 -11.18 2.14
CA LYS A 144 16.40 -10.53 1.27
C LYS A 144 16.79 -9.12 1.71
N GLY A 145 16.56 -8.75 2.97
CA GLY A 145 16.86 -7.40 3.47
C GLY A 145 15.87 -6.34 3.00
N SER A 146 14.65 -6.74 2.70
CA SER A 146 13.55 -5.88 2.24
C SER A 146 12.39 -5.94 3.22
N THR A 147 12.65 -5.63 4.50
CA THR A 147 11.67 -5.68 5.57
C THR A 147 11.30 -4.28 6.07
N TYR A 148 10.16 -4.18 6.71
CA TYR A 148 9.66 -2.98 7.38
C TYR A 148 9.22 -3.31 8.82
N GLN A 149 8.87 -2.29 9.60
CA GLN A 149 8.42 -2.51 10.97
C GLN A 149 7.13 -3.34 10.98
N PRO A 150 7.12 -4.53 11.62
CA PRO A 150 5.94 -5.38 11.75
C PRO A 150 4.76 -4.63 12.34
N LEU A 151 3.57 -4.93 11.83
CA LEU A 151 2.33 -4.23 12.18
C LEU A 151 1.15 -5.20 12.12
N GLN A 152 0.35 -5.25 13.19
CA GLN A 152 -0.91 -5.98 13.16
C GLN A 152 -1.99 -5.10 12.50
N PRO A 153 -2.60 -5.55 11.39
CA PRO A 153 -3.75 -4.87 10.80
C PRO A 153 -4.94 -4.84 11.78
N ASP A 154 -5.70 -3.74 11.76
CA ASP A 154 -6.92 -3.63 12.57
C ASP A 154 -8.13 -4.24 11.85
N VAL A 155 -8.13 -4.25 10.52
CA VAL A 155 -9.22 -4.77 9.68
C VAL A 155 -8.63 -5.53 8.49
N LEU A 156 -9.17 -6.70 8.21
CA LEU A 156 -8.88 -7.49 7.02
C LEU A 156 -10.00 -7.29 6.00
N LEU A 157 -9.63 -6.96 4.79
CA LEU A 157 -10.54 -6.63 3.69
C LEU A 157 -10.62 -7.82 2.72
N PRO A 158 -11.76 -8.49 2.59
CA PRO A 158 -12.01 -9.39 1.47
C PRO A 158 -12.19 -8.62 0.15
N ASP A 159 -12.09 -9.32 -0.99
CA ASP A 159 -12.31 -8.72 -2.32
C ASP A 159 -13.67 -8.01 -2.40
N LYS A 160 -13.65 -6.80 -2.98
CA LYS A 160 -14.81 -5.90 -3.15
C LYS A 160 -15.40 -5.36 -1.85
N ASP A 161 -14.69 -5.49 -0.73
CA ASP A 161 -15.14 -4.83 0.49
C ASP A 161 -15.12 -3.31 0.36
N THR A 162 -15.99 -2.67 1.12
CA THR A 162 -16.17 -1.21 1.07
C THR A 162 -15.66 -0.56 2.34
N ILE A 163 -14.65 0.29 2.17
CA ILE A 163 -14.09 1.12 3.23
C ILE A 163 -14.92 2.41 3.32
N VAL A 164 -15.44 2.72 4.50
CA VAL A 164 -16.29 3.89 4.73
C VAL A 164 -15.66 4.83 5.76
N LEU A 165 -15.56 6.12 5.42
CA LEU A 165 -15.19 7.18 6.34
C LEU A 165 -16.04 8.44 6.04
N GLY A 166 -17.02 8.71 6.89
CA GLY A 166 -18.00 9.76 6.63
C GLY A 166 -18.76 9.52 5.34
N ASN A 167 -18.64 10.46 4.40
CA ASN A 167 -19.26 10.37 3.07
C ASN A 167 -18.37 9.67 2.03
N MET A 168 -17.11 9.33 2.38
CA MET A 168 -16.21 8.62 1.47
C MET A 168 -16.48 7.12 1.51
N LYS A 169 -16.54 6.52 0.32
CA LYS A 169 -16.64 5.08 0.11
C LYS A 169 -15.60 4.64 -0.91
N LEU A 170 -14.71 3.75 -0.51
CA LEU A 170 -13.71 3.16 -1.38
C LEU A 170 -13.98 1.67 -1.51
N ILE A 171 -13.99 1.14 -2.72
CA ILE A 171 -14.06 -0.30 -2.97
C ILE A 171 -12.62 -0.81 -3.10
N MET A 172 -12.22 -1.75 -2.26
CA MET A 172 -10.98 -2.49 -2.43
C MET A 172 -11.19 -3.58 -3.47
N LEU A 173 -10.31 -3.68 -4.44
CA LEU A 173 -10.32 -4.68 -5.51
C LEU A 173 -9.07 -5.55 -5.37
N HIS A 174 -9.26 -6.83 -5.10
CA HIS A 174 -8.19 -7.81 -4.99
C HIS A 174 -7.55 -8.04 -6.36
N HIS A 175 -6.27 -7.70 -6.50
CA HIS A 175 -5.47 -7.83 -7.72
C HIS A 175 -4.15 -8.56 -7.42
N PRO A 176 -4.22 -9.88 -7.10
CA PRO A 176 -3.08 -10.65 -6.61
C PRO A 176 -2.06 -10.95 -7.70
N GLY A 177 -0.87 -11.33 -7.28
CA GLY A 177 0.26 -11.70 -8.15
C GLY A 177 1.53 -10.95 -7.77
N HIS A 178 1.49 -9.63 -7.74
CA HIS A 178 2.61 -8.80 -7.29
C HIS A 178 2.95 -9.07 -5.81
N THR A 179 1.94 -9.05 -4.94
CA THR A 179 1.89 -9.78 -3.66
C THR A 179 0.65 -10.66 -3.66
N LYS A 180 0.50 -11.52 -2.64
CA LYS A 180 -0.71 -12.36 -2.51
C LYS A 180 -1.97 -11.54 -2.28
N GLY A 181 -1.84 -10.38 -1.63
CA GLY A 181 -2.92 -9.45 -1.30
C GLY A 181 -2.75 -8.07 -1.93
N SER A 182 -1.99 -7.97 -3.03
CA SER A 182 -1.97 -6.70 -3.78
C SER A 182 -3.36 -6.33 -4.25
N CYS A 183 -3.69 -5.05 -4.12
CA CYS A 183 -5.05 -4.55 -4.35
C CYS A 183 -5.05 -3.15 -4.94
N SER A 184 -6.18 -2.77 -5.48
CA SER A 184 -6.45 -1.43 -6.00
C SER A 184 -7.66 -0.83 -5.29
N PHE A 185 -7.78 0.50 -5.30
CA PHE A 185 -8.90 1.21 -4.69
C PHE A 185 -9.68 1.99 -5.75
N LEU A 186 -10.99 1.77 -5.80
CA LEU A 186 -11.91 2.46 -6.70
C LEU A 186 -12.91 3.28 -5.89
N PHE A 187 -13.01 4.59 -6.19
CA PHE A 187 -13.87 5.51 -5.46
C PHE A 187 -14.21 6.74 -6.29
N ASP A 188 -15.21 7.50 -5.83
CA ASP A 188 -15.59 8.75 -6.48
C ASP A 188 -15.12 9.94 -5.62
N VAL A 189 -14.61 11.00 -6.29
CA VAL A 189 -14.29 12.31 -5.69
C VAL A 189 -15.05 13.41 -6.41
N ASN A 190 -15.38 14.50 -5.69
CA ASN A 190 -16.14 15.62 -6.23
C ASN A 190 -15.41 16.95 -5.99
N ASP A 191 -15.32 17.81 -7.00
CA ASP A 191 -14.68 19.13 -6.89
C ASP A 191 -15.68 20.30 -6.81
N GLY A 192 -16.96 19.98 -6.67
CA GLY A 192 -18.06 20.96 -6.66
C GLY A 192 -18.70 21.18 -8.04
N GLN A 193 -18.00 20.85 -9.12
CA GLN A 193 -18.50 20.94 -10.50
C GLN A 193 -18.63 19.56 -11.13
N ASN A 194 -17.65 18.69 -10.90
CA ASN A 194 -17.58 17.37 -11.51
C ASN A 194 -17.37 16.30 -10.45
N THR A 195 -17.83 15.09 -10.75
CA THR A 195 -17.52 13.88 -10.02
C THR A 195 -16.62 13.02 -10.90
N TYR A 196 -15.47 12.58 -10.34
CA TYR A 196 -14.51 11.72 -11.02
C TYR A 196 -14.46 10.37 -10.32
N ARG A 197 -14.61 9.31 -11.08
CA ARG A 197 -14.29 7.96 -10.62
C ARG A 197 -12.79 7.73 -10.71
N VAL A 198 -12.15 7.52 -9.57
CA VAL A 198 -10.70 7.37 -9.44
C VAL A 198 -10.35 5.91 -9.18
N LEU A 199 -9.38 5.41 -9.93
CA LEU A 199 -8.70 4.15 -9.67
C LEU A 199 -7.28 4.45 -9.16
N ILE A 200 -6.94 4.00 -7.95
CA ILE A 200 -5.55 3.88 -7.51
C ILE A 200 -5.16 2.41 -7.69
N ALA A 201 -4.39 2.13 -8.72
CA ALA A 201 -4.04 0.78 -9.14
C ALA A 201 -2.74 0.29 -8.50
N ASN A 202 -2.71 -0.97 -8.07
CA ASN A 202 -1.47 -1.71 -8.00
C ASN A 202 -1.22 -2.37 -9.35
N MET A 203 -0.25 -1.85 -10.11
CA MET A 203 0.09 -2.42 -11.42
C MET A 203 0.76 -3.78 -11.23
N PRO A 204 0.34 -4.82 -12.00
CA PRO A 204 0.78 -6.20 -11.79
C PRO A 204 2.19 -6.47 -12.35
N THR A 205 3.18 -5.73 -11.85
CA THR A 205 4.60 -5.93 -12.17
C THR A 205 5.12 -7.24 -11.58
N ILE A 206 6.01 -7.94 -12.31
CA ILE A 206 6.61 -9.19 -11.85
C ILE A 206 7.91 -8.87 -11.12
N VAL A 207 7.97 -9.18 -9.82
CA VAL A 207 9.08 -8.85 -8.91
C VAL A 207 10.05 -10.01 -8.64
N THR A 208 9.96 -11.08 -9.42
CA THR A 208 10.80 -12.27 -9.24
C THR A 208 11.43 -12.72 -10.55
N ASP A 209 12.72 -13.08 -10.50
CA ASP A 209 13.43 -13.69 -11.62
C ASP A 209 13.15 -15.18 -11.75
N LYS A 210 12.69 -15.84 -10.67
CA LYS A 210 12.36 -17.27 -10.66
C LYS A 210 11.21 -17.56 -11.59
N GLN A 211 11.19 -18.76 -12.17
CA GLN A 211 9.99 -19.26 -12.86
C GLN A 211 8.85 -19.46 -11.87
N PHE A 212 7.62 -19.27 -12.30
CA PHE A 212 6.45 -19.39 -11.41
C PHE A 212 6.29 -20.81 -10.84
N THR A 213 6.72 -21.82 -11.56
CA THR A 213 6.75 -23.23 -11.10
C THR A 213 7.77 -23.49 -9.98
N GLU A 214 8.75 -22.59 -9.79
CA GLU A 214 9.75 -22.70 -8.72
C GLU A 214 9.32 -21.98 -7.43
N LEU A 215 8.16 -21.33 -7.44
CA LEU A 215 7.67 -20.55 -6.30
C LEU A 215 6.75 -21.41 -5.40
N TYR A 216 7.34 -22.36 -4.69
CA TYR A 216 6.61 -23.29 -3.81
C TYR A 216 5.83 -22.57 -2.68
N THR A 217 6.22 -21.37 -2.29
CA THR A 217 5.51 -20.54 -1.30
C THR A 217 4.32 -19.79 -1.90
N TYR A 218 4.21 -19.75 -3.25
CA TYR A 218 3.10 -19.14 -3.97
C TYR A 218 2.75 -19.95 -5.24
N PRO A 219 2.25 -21.18 -5.10
CA PRO A 219 2.01 -22.08 -6.25
C PRO A 219 0.89 -21.60 -7.19
N GLY A 220 -0.01 -20.70 -6.71
CA GLY A 220 -1.10 -20.13 -7.50
C GLY A 220 -0.77 -18.87 -8.29
N ILE A 221 0.48 -18.36 -8.23
CA ILE A 221 0.86 -17.04 -8.73
C ILE A 221 0.49 -16.78 -10.20
N ALA A 222 0.68 -17.74 -11.09
CA ALA A 222 0.33 -17.58 -12.50
C ALA A 222 -1.18 -17.40 -12.71
N LYS A 223 -2.01 -18.13 -11.95
CA LYS A 223 -3.47 -17.99 -11.97
C LYS A 223 -3.89 -16.62 -11.44
N ASP A 224 -3.24 -16.15 -10.40
CA ASP A 224 -3.55 -14.88 -9.76
C ASP A 224 -3.18 -13.70 -10.66
N TYR A 225 -2.03 -13.72 -11.34
CA TYR A 225 -1.71 -12.72 -12.36
C TYR A 225 -2.71 -12.75 -13.52
N ALA A 226 -3.09 -13.93 -14.02
CA ALA A 226 -4.06 -14.05 -15.11
C ALA A 226 -5.42 -13.45 -14.71
N TYR A 227 -5.89 -13.74 -13.47
CA TYR A 227 -7.10 -13.14 -12.91
C TYR A 227 -6.98 -11.61 -12.83
N THR A 228 -5.86 -11.11 -12.34
CA THR A 228 -5.61 -9.66 -12.19
C THR A 228 -5.64 -8.95 -13.54
N PHE A 229 -4.94 -9.44 -14.56
CA PHE A 229 -4.98 -8.86 -15.90
C PHE A 229 -6.41 -8.84 -16.45
N GLN A 230 -7.15 -9.95 -16.32
CA GLN A 230 -8.53 -10.02 -16.78
C GLN A 230 -9.45 -9.06 -16.02
N SER A 231 -9.30 -8.94 -14.70
CA SER A 231 -10.07 -8.01 -13.87
C SER A 231 -9.79 -6.56 -14.25
N MET A 232 -8.51 -6.18 -14.32
CA MET A 232 -8.08 -4.81 -14.56
C MET A 232 -8.50 -4.28 -15.93
N LYS A 233 -8.55 -5.11 -16.98
CA LYS A 233 -9.04 -4.73 -18.32
C LYS A 233 -10.49 -4.25 -18.31
N ASN A 234 -11.31 -4.74 -17.40
CA ASN A 234 -12.73 -4.45 -17.33
C ASN A 234 -13.10 -3.27 -16.41
N LEU A 235 -12.12 -2.67 -15.73
CA LEU A 235 -12.37 -1.55 -14.84
C LEU A 235 -12.83 -0.31 -15.61
N ARG A 236 -13.74 0.45 -14.99
CA ARG A 236 -14.23 1.74 -15.50
C ARG A 236 -13.86 2.83 -14.52
N PHE A 237 -13.17 3.84 -14.99
CA PHE A 237 -12.72 4.99 -14.23
C PHE A 237 -12.52 6.19 -15.17
N ASP A 238 -12.49 7.38 -14.61
CA ASP A 238 -12.17 8.63 -15.32
C ASP A 238 -10.69 8.97 -15.15
N ILE A 239 -10.19 8.81 -13.92
CA ILE A 239 -8.81 9.09 -13.51
C ILE A 239 -8.16 7.80 -13.03
N TRP A 240 -6.92 7.53 -13.47
CA TRP A 240 -6.12 6.47 -12.91
C TRP A 240 -4.79 6.99 -12.35
N LEU A 241 -4.40 6.38 -11.26
CA LEU A 241 -3.17 6.61 -10.52
C LEU A 241 -2.58 5.24 -10.17
N ALA A 242 -1.30 5.20 -9.80
CA ALA A 242 -0.63 3.94 -9.45
C ALA A 242 0.25 4.10 -8.21
N SER A 243 0.83 2.99 -7.76
CA SER A 243 1.67 2.93 -6.57
C SER A 243 3.02 3.63 -6.74
N HIS A 244 3.51 3.79 -7.99
CA HIS A 244 4.67 4.59 -8.37
C HIS A 244 4.28 5.71 -9.33
N ALA A 245 4.85 6.91 -9.14
CA ALA A 245 4.58 8.07 -9.98
C ALA A 245 5.00 7.85 -11.45
N SER A 246 6.07 7.10 -11.67
CA SER A 246 6.57 6.70 -12.98
C SER A 246 5.56 5.86 -13.76
N GLN A 247 4.79 4.97 -13.10
CA GLN A 247 3.82 4.08 -13.74
C GLN A 247 2.67 4.82 -14.43
N PHE A 248 2.24 5.96 -13.88
CA PHE A 248 1.16 6.77 -14.48
C PHE A 248 1.64 8.09 -15.08
N ASN A 249 2.94 8.20 -15.32
CA ASN A 249 3.56 9.37 -15.93
C ASN A 249 3.23 10.69 -15.20
N LEU A 250 3.33 10.68 -13.85
CA LEU A 250 3.05 11.87 -13.04
C LEU A 250 3.77 13.10 -13.54
N HIS A 251 5.10 12.99 -13.81
CA HIS A 251 5.95 14.13 -14.16
C HIS A 251 5.71 14.68 -15.57
N GLY A 252 5.03 13.92 -16.43
CA GLY A 252 4.49 14.39 -17.70
C GLY A 252 3.14 15.11 -17.56
N LYS A 253 2.39 14.79 -16.50
CA LYS A 253 1.03 15.29 -16.25
C LYS A 253 0.99 16.48 -15.29
N HIS A 254 1.98 16.59 -14.39
CA HIS A 254 2.04 17.62 -13.35
C HIS A 254 3.48 17.98 -12.99
N LYS A 255 3.72 19.29 -12.81
CA LYS A 255 4.98 19.85 -12.30
C LYS A 255 4.70 20.69 -11.04
N PRO A 256 5.66 20.78 -10.10
CA PRO A 256 5.51 21.63 -8.92
C PRO A 256 5.17 23.08 -9.30
N GLY A 257 4.02 23.57 -8.85
CA GLY A 257 3.52 24.91 -9.15
C GLY A 257 2.46 24.97 -10.26
N ASP A 258 2.16 23.88 -10.93
CA ASP A 258 1.05 23.83 -11.88
C ASP A 258 -0.27 24.14 -11.18
N PRO A 259 -1.22 24.80 -11.86
CA PRO A 259 -2.55 25.02 -11.33
C PRO A 259 -3.33 23.70 -11.19
N TYR A 260 -4.40 23.71 -10.41
CA TYR A 260 -5.33 22.58 -10.30
C TYR A 260 -5.87 22.20 -11.68
N ASN A 261 -5.62 20.98 -12.10
CA ASN A 261 -6.05 20.46 -13.40
C ASN A 261 -6.29 18.94 -13.35
N PRO A 262 -7.45 18.48 -12.89
CA PRO A 262 -7.77 17.05 -12.85
C PRO A 262 -7.79 16.39 -14.24
N LYS A 263 -8.08 17.16 -15.30
CA LYS A 263 -8.09 16.67 -16.69
C LYS A 263 -6.74 16.12 -17.15
N ALA A 264 -5.63 16.56 -16.56
CA ALA A 264 -4.31 16.00 -16.86
C ALA A 264 -4.19 14.51 -16.48
N PHE A 265 -5.03 14.03 -15.57
CA PHE A 265 -5.05 12.65 -15.09
C PHE A 265 -6.17 11.81 -15.70
N GLU A 266 -7.06 12.42 -16.51
CA GLU A 266 -8.16 11.72 -17.15
C GLU A 266 -7.69 10.83 -18.31
N GLY A 267 -8.48 9.78 -18.54
CA GLY A 267 -8.31 8.87 -19.68
C GLY A 267 -7.65 7.54 -19.28
N ARG A 268 -7.73 6.59 -20.20
CA ARG A 268 -7.23 5.24 -19.94
C ARG A 268 -6.14 4.78 -20.92
N LYS A 269 -5.77 5.62 -21.88
CA LYS A 269 -4.78 5.22 -22.91
C LYS A 269 -3.45 4.76 -22.31
N ASP A 270 -2.90 5.54 -21.36
CA ASP A 270 -1.64 5.21 -20.70
C ASP A 270 -1.79 3.96 -19.84
N TYR A 271 -2.93 3.82 -19.13
CA TYR A 271 -3.28 2.64 -18.36
C TYR A 271 -3.34 1.37 -19.22
N ASP A 272 -4.06 1.44 -20.34
CA ASP A 272 -4.21 0.30 -21.26
C ASP A 272 -2.87 -0.11 -21.87
N THR A 273 -2.00 0.87 -22.17
CA THR A 273 -0.65 0.63 -22.70
C THR A 273 0.22 -0.08 -21.65
N GLU A 274 0.28 0.46 -20.45
CA GLU A 274 1.06 -0.12 -19.33
C GLU A 274 0.58 -1.53 -18.99
N LEU A 275 -0.73 -1.70 -18.87
CA LEU A 275 -1.32 -3.01 -18.56
C LEU A 275 -1.02 -4.05 -19.66
N ALA A 276 -1.09 -3.65 -20.94
CA ALA A 276 -0.78 -4.52 -22.07
C ALA A 276 0.71 -4.92 -22.10
N ASP A 277 1.61 -4.01 -21.78
CA ASP A 277 3.04 -4.29 -21.74
C ASP A 277 3.42 -5.22 -20.58
N LEU A 278 2.79 -5.05 -19.43
CA LEU A 278 2.95 -5.98 -18.29
C LEU A 278 2.37 -7.37 -18.62
N GLU A 279 1.23 -7.44 -19.30
CA GLU A 279 0.65 -8.73 -19.74
C GLU A 279 1.55 -9.46 -20.74
N LYS A 280 2.23 -8.74 -21.64
CA LYS A 280 3.25 -9.35 -22.51
C LYS A 280 4.42 -9.94 -21.73
N GLN A 281 4.87 -9.25 -20.65
CA GLN A 281 5.91 -9.77 -19.76
C GLN A 281 5.43 -11.04 -19.06
N PHE A 282 4.21 -11.04 -18.54
CA PHE A 282 3.57 -12.20 -17.94
C PHE A 282 3.49 -13.38 -18.92
N SER A 283 3.01 -13.12 -20.16
CA SER A 283 2.89 -14.14 -21.21
C SER A 283 4.24 -14.77 -21.56
N LYS A 284 5.31 -13.97 -21.66
CA LYS A 284 6.67 -14.48 -21.86
C LYS A 284 7.14 -15.33 -20.70
N LYS A 285 6.82 -14.95 -19.47
CA LYS A 285 7.19 -15.68 -18.25
C LYS A 285 6.50 -17.03 -18.14
N THR A 286 5.27 -17.15 -18.68
CA THR A 286 4.47 -18.39 -18.64
C THR A 286 4.62 -19.26 -19.88
N ALA A 287 5.09 -18.73 -21.03
CA ALA A 287 5.26 -19.49 -22.27
C ALA A 287 6.52 -20.38 -22.30
N ASN A 288 7.45 -20.20 -21.39
CA ASN A 288 8.70 -20.96 -21.31
C ASN A 288 8.54 -22.25 -20.44
N HIS A 289 7.37 -22.87 -20.51
CA HIS A 289 7.02 -24.11 -19.80
C HIS A 289 6.68 -25.23 -20.76
#